data_3ee37b7fc9d34fed4d796e5a957d8d63
#
_entry.id   3ee37b7fc9d34fed4d796e5a957d8d63
#
_cell.length_a   1.000
_cell.length_b   1.000
_cell.length_c   1.000
_cell.angle_alpha   90.00
_cell.angle_beta   90.00
_cell.angle_gamma   90.00
#
_symmetry.space_group_name_H-M   'P 1'
#
loop_
_entity.id
_entity.type
_entity.pdbx_description
1 polymer ?
#
loop_
_entity_poly.entity_id
_entity_poly.type
_entity_poly.pdbx_seq_one_letter_code
_entity_poly.pdbx_strand_id
1 'polypeptide(L)'
;MTTSPAPAGPPQLLDAALRRDPARPLITFYDDATDERTELSVTTFANWVAKTANLLRDDLGLEPGATAALDLPAHWQAAVWLQACWALGLHVVPAGSVADLTVLAYGGAAPGGSGEVVALGLGPMGLPRRDAGPPAGTTVDYDREVHGHGDRFVAAGAPDPAAPALTLAADVLAGADLVAAARAAAPLPAGARLLVAEPMTSLRAVLAGLLVPLATDATAVLCRHLDPSRLPDRSRQEGVVAAVGTDTPDIPAWSGGGSR
;
A
#
# COMPACT_ATOMS: atom_id res chain seq x y z
N MET A 1 -25.67 -18.33 13.37
CA MET A 1 -24.41 -17.62 13.13
C MET A 1 -24.19 -17.64 11.64
N THR A 2 -24.54 -16.57 10.94
CA THR A 2 -24.24 -16.42 9.51
C THR A 2 -22.76 -16.10 9.40
N THR A 3 -21.98 -17.04 8.92
CA THR A 3 -20.59 -16.79 8.53
C THR A 3 -20.60 -15.71 7.46
N SER A 4 -19.99 -14.56 7.75
CA SER A 4 -19.77 -13.54 6.72
C SER A 4 -19.04 -14.19 5.53
N PRO A 5 -19.52 -13.98 4.30
CA PRO A 5 -18.81 -14.54 3.15
C PRO A 5 -17.35 -14.11 3.17
N ALA A 6 -16.49 -15.03 2.77
CA ALA A 6 -15.05 -14.75 2.74
C ALA A 6 -14.77 -13.56 1.81
N PRO A 7 -13.85 -12.65 2.17
CA PRO A 7 -13.49 -11.53 1.32
C PRO A 7 -13.10 -12.00 -0.09
N ALA A 8 -13.67 -11.37 -1.10
CA ALA A 8 -13.44 -11.76 -2.48
C ALA A 8 -12.28 -11.01 -3.14
N GLY A 9 -11.92 -9.83 -2.64
CA GLY A 9 -10.80 -9.02 -3.13
C GLY A 9 -10.16 -8.19 -2.02
N PRO A 10 -9.07 -7.43 -2.31
CA PRO A 10 -8.37 -6.61 -1.31
C PRO A 10 -9.27 -5.60 -0.56
N PRO A 11 -10.26 -4.93 -1.19
CA PRO A 11 -11.15 -4.02 -0.46
C PRO A 11 -11.91 -4.71 0.67
N GLN A 12 -12.36 -5.94 0.46
CA GLN A 12 -13.09 -6.70 1.48
C GLN A 12 -12.17 -7.15 2.64
N LEU A 13 -10.84 -7.26 2.43
CA LEU A 13 -9.90 -7.48 3.54
C LEU A 13 -9.88 -6.25 4.47
N LEU A 14 -9.84 -5.03 3.91
CA LEU A 14 -9.90 -3.80 4.69
C LEU A 14 -11.21 -3.68 5.46
N ASP A 15 -12.35 -3.96 4.81
CA ASP A 15 -13.66 -3.98 5.47
C ASP A 15 -13.71 -5.01 6.62
N ALA A 16 -13.13 -6.18 6.42
CA ALA A 16 -13.06 -7.20 7.46
C ALA A 16 -12.16 -6.77 8.64
N ALA A 17 -11.02 -6.13 8.36
CA ALA A 17 -10.12 -5.60 9.37
C ALA A 17 -10.80 -4.49 10.20
N LEU A 18 -11.54 -3.57 9.54
CA LEU A 18 -12.32 -2.52 10.21
C LEU A 18 -13.39 -3.09 11.15
N ARG A 19 -14.08 -4.17 10.75
CA ARG A 19 -15.08 -4.82 11.60
C ARG A 19 -14.45 -5.58 12.76
N ARG A 20 -13.24 -6.10 12.60
CA ARG A 20 -12.56 -6.92 13.60
C ARG A 20 -11.94 -6.07 14.71
N ASP A 21 -11.11 -5.12 14.37
CA ASP A 21 -10.46 -4.19 15.29
C ASP A 21 -10.00 -2.92 14.55
N PRO A 22 -10.83 -1.87 14.52
CA PRO A 22 -10.54 -0.62 13.81
C PRO A 22 -9.39 0.18 14.42
N ALA A 23 -9.13 -0.01 15.72
CA ALA A 23 -8.15 0.78 16.46
C ALA A 23 -6.74 0.17 16.46
N ARG A 24 -6.58 -1.11 16.08
CA ARG A 24 -5.26 -1.76 16.09
C ARG A 24 -4.29 -1.09 15.12
N PRO A 25 -2.98 -1.07 15.44
CA PRO A 25 -1.95 -0.66 14.50
C PRO A 25 -1.95 -1.59 13.26
N LEU A 26 -2.03 -1.01 12.07
CA LEU A 26 -1.93 -1.73 10.80
C LEU A 26 -0.55 -1.56 10.17
N ILE A 27 -0.06 -0.32 10.17
CA ILE A 27 1.24 0.04 9.60
C ILE A 27 1.98 0.92 10.60
N THR A 28 3.23 0.56 10.91
CA THR A 28 4.22 1.44 11.52
C THR A 28 5.27 1.76 10.45
N PHE A 29 5.53 3.02 10.18
CA PHE A 29 6.47 3.47 9.17
C PHE A 29 7.66 4.18 9.82
N TYR A 30 8.85 3.92 9.29
CA TYR A 30 10.10 4.59 9.64
C TYR A 30 10.81 5.10 8.40
N ASP A 31 11.33 6.33 8.47
CA ASP A 31 12.31 6.86 7.50
C ASP A 31 13.58 7.26 8.26
N ASP A 32 14.66 6.50 8.08
CA ASP A 32 15.91 6.73 8.82
C ASP A 32 16.68 7.97 8.33
N ALA A 33 16.35 8.50 7.16
CA ALA A 33 16.98 9.75 6.68
C ALA A 33 16.39 10.99 7.36
N THR A 34 15.17 10.91 7.90
CA THR A 34 14.45 12.04 8.50
C THR A 34 14.08 11.82 9.96
N ASP A 35 14.41 10.66 10.53
CA ASP A 35 13.98 10.19 11.85
C ASP A 35 12.43 10.16 12.00
N GLU A 36 11.70 10.05 10.89
CA GLU A 36 10.24 9.95 10.93
C GLU A 36 9.80 8.60 11.49
N ARG A 37 8.81 8.64 12.38
CA ARG A 37 8.00 7.50 12.78
C ARG A 37 6.52 7.88 12.70
N THR A 38 5.78 7.16 11.87
CA THR A 38 4.33 7.32 11.71
C THR A 38 3.65 5.98 11.97
N GLU A 39 2.55 5.98 12.73
CA GLU A 39 1.74 4.79 12.98
C GLU A 39 0.30 5.03 12.55
N LEU A 40 -0.23 4.11 11.76
CA LEU A 40 -1.59 4.16 11.24
C LEU A 40 -2.39 2.99 11.82
N SER A 41 -3.51 3.31 12.48
CA SER A 41 -4.52 2.32 12.78
C SER A 41 -5.25 1.87 11.51
N VAL A 42 -6.00 0.78 11.59
CA VAL A 42 -6.88 0.34 10.49
C VAL A 42 -7.82 1.45 10.06
N THR A 43 -8.42 2.18 11.02
CA THR A 43 -9.31 3.33 10.72
C THR A 43 -8.57 4.46 10.01
N THR A 44 -7.39 4.85 10.52
CA THR A 44 -6.62 5.95 9.90
C THR A 44 -6.20 5.58 8.49
N PHE A 45 -5.76 4.34 8.28
CA PHE A 45 -5.43 3.81 6.96
C PHE A 45 -6.65 3.84 6.03
N ALA A 46 -7.82 3.38 6.50
CA ALA A 46 -9.06 3.36 5.72
C ALA A 46 -9.51 4.78 5.31
N ASN A 47 -9.33 5.78 6.18
CA ASN A 47 -9.63 7.18 5.86
C ASN A 47 -8.74 7.69 4.72
N TRP A 48 -7.43 7.39 4.75
CA TRP A 48 -6.53 7.72 3.65
C TRP A 48 -6.90 7.02 2.34
N VAL A 49 -7.26 5.72 2.42
CA VAL A 49 -7.74 4.96 1.26
C VAL A 49 -8.99 5.62 0.68
N ALA A 50 -9.96 6.00 1.52
CA ALA A 50 -11.19 6.64 1.07
C ALA A 50 -10.94 7.99 0.39
N LYS A 51 -10.10 8.86 0.99
CA LYS A 51 -9.70 10.15 0.39
C LYS A 51 -9.05 9.95 -0.98
N THR A 52 -8.10 9.01 -1.07
CA THR A 52 -7.39 8.70 -2.31
C THR A 52 -8.34 8.14 -3.37
N ALA A 53 -9.24 7.23 -3.00
CA ALA A 53 -10.21 6.66 -3.94
C ALA A 53 -11.24 7.70 -4.43
N ASN A 54 -11.63 8.66 -3.58
CA ASN A 54 -12.46 9.78 -3.99
C ASN A 54 -11.73 10.69 -4.99
N LEU A 55 -10.46 11.03 -4.74
CA LEU A 55 -9.63 11.80 -5.67
C LEU A 55 -9.51 11.09 -7.03
N LEU A 56 -9.26 9.78 -7.04
CA LEU A 56 -9.17 8.99 -8.28
C LEU A 56 -10.46 9.05 -9.09
N ARG A 57 -11.61 8.97 -8.43
CA ARG A 57 -12.92 8.98 -9.09
C ARG A 57 -13.38 10.39 -9.45
N ASP A 58 -13.32 11.33 -8.51
CA ASP A 58 -14.02 12.62 -8.62
C ASP A 58 -13.18 13.67 -9.36
N ASP A 59 -11.87 13.69 -9.15
CA ASP A 59 -10.97 14.67 -9.79
C ASP A 59 -10.34 14.13 -11.08
N LEU A 60 -9.94 12.85 -11.07
CA LEU A 60 -9.27 12.24 -12.23
C LEU A 60 -10.24 11.47 -13.15
N GLY A 61 -11.50 11.26 -12.71
CA GLY A 61 -12.52 10.59 -13.53
C GLY A 61 -12.16 9.17 -13.93
N LEU A 62 -11.36 8.47 -13.11
CA LEU A 62 -10.94 7.10 -13.43
C LEU A 62 -12.06 6.10 -13.17
N GLU A 63 -12.20 5.16 -14.09
CA GLU A 63 -13.23 4.13 -14.07
C GLU A 63 -12.64 2.75 -13.76
N PRO A 64 -13.44 1.78 -13.26
CA PRO A 64 -12.98 0.41 -13.08
C PRO A 64 -12.37 -0.17 -14.36
N GLY A 65 -11.23 -0.85 -14.21
CA GLY A 65 -10.45 -1.41 -15.31
C GLY A 65 -9.36 -0.49 -15.85
N ALA A 66 -9.34 0.80 -15.50
CA ALA A 66 -8.22 1.67 -15.83
C ALA A 66 -6.92 1.19 -15.16
N THR A 67 -5.79 1.52 -15.77
CA THR A 67 -4.46 1.09 -15.34
C THR A 67 -3.76 2.16 -14.52
N ALA A 68 -3.05 1.76 -13.45
CA ALA A 68 -2.27 2.65 -12.60
C ALA A 68 -0.83 2.14 -12.42
N ALA A 69 0.17 2.93 -12.84
CA ALA A 69 1.57 2.66 -12.61
C ALA A 69 2.02 3.39 -11.33
N LEU A 70 2.47 2.63 -10.31
CA LEU A 70 2.90 3.19 -9.04
C LEU A 70 4.43 3.15 -8.94
N ASP A 71 5.08 4.32 -9.00
CA ASP A 71 6.52 4.50 -8.81
C ASP A 71 6.78 5.15 -7.44
N LEU A 72 6.54 4.38 -6.39
CA LEU A 72 6.64 4.82 -5.01
C LEU A 72 7.65 3.97 -4.22
N PRO A 73 8.45 4.59 -3.34
CA PRO A 73 9.36 3.86 -2.45
C PRO A 73 8.59 3.06 -1.38
N ALA A 74 9.34 2.34 -0.54
CA ALA A 74 8.79 1.78 0.69
C ALA A 74 8.23 2.92 1.57
N HIS A 75 6.91 3.07 1.59
CA HIS A 75 6.21 4.13 2.30
C HIS A 75 4.77 3.72 2.61
N TRP A 76 4.20 4.22 3.71
CA TRP A 76 2.80 3.91 4.06
C TRP A 76 1.80 4.39 3.00
N GLN A 77 2.10 5.49 2.30
CA GLN A 77 1.24 5.97 1.21
C GLN A 77 1.24 5.03 0.01
N ALA A 78 2.31 4.26 -0.25
CA ALA A 78 2.29 3.25 -1.30
C ALA A 78 1.22 2.17 -1.03
N ALA A 79 1.08 1.74 0.24
CA ALA A 79 0.02 0.83 0.65
C ALA A 79 -1.38 1.44 0.50
N VAL A 80 -1.53 2.73 0.83
CA VAL A 80 -2.79 3.47 0.62
C VAL A 80 -3.17 3.50 -0.86
N TRP A 81 -2.22 3.82 -1.74
CA TRP A 81 -2.44 3.89 -3.18
C TRP A 81 -2.82 2.53 -3.78
N LEU A 82 -2.14 1.45 -3.40
CA LEU A 82 -2.52 0.09 -3.81
C LEU A 82 -3.98 -0.20 -3.43
N GLN A 83 -4.33 0.03 -2.17
CA GLN A 83 -5.67 -0.27 -1.67
C GLN A 83 -6.75 0.64 -2.30
N ALA A 84 -6.45 1.92 -2.56
CA ALA A 84 -7.37 2.85 -3.22
C ALA A 84 -7.62 2.48 -4.69
N CYS A 85 -6.56 2.11 -5.42
CA CYS A 85 -6.69 1.59 -6.78
C CYS A 85 -7.63 0.37 -6.80
N TRP A 86 -7.41 -0.59 -5.91
CA TRP A 86 -8.27 -1.78 -5.85
C TRP A 86 -9.70 -1.47 -5.37
N ALA A 87 -9.88 -0.46 -4.50
CA ALA A 87 -11.21 -0.03 -4.06
C ALA A 87 -12.04 0.54 -5.21
N LEU A 88 -11.39 1.20 -6.18
CA LEU A 88 -12.03 1.70 -7.40
C LEU A 88 -12.07 0.63 -8.52
N GLY A 89 -11.37 -0.50 -8.37
CA GLY A 89 -11.31 -1.55 -9.38
C GLY A 89 -10.27 -1.28 -10.47
N LEU A 90 -9.22 -0.52 -10.17
CA LEU A 90 -8.11 -0.28 -11.09
C LEU A 90 -7.13 -1.46 -11.11
N HIS A 91 -6.46 -1.62 -12.23
CA HIS A 91 -5.39 -2.57 -12.43
C HIS A 91 -4.02 -1.89 -12.20
N VAL A 92 -3.32 -2.27 -11.15
CA VAL A 92 -1.98 -1.76 -10.86
C VAL A 92 -0.96 -2.49 -11.74
N VAL A 93 -0.15 -1.71 -12.47
CA VAL A 93 0.88 -2.20 -13.41
C VAL A 93 2.28 -1.73 -12.96
N PRO A 94 3.36 -2.37 -13.44
CA PRO A 94 4.73 -1.99 -13.07
C PRO A 94 5.04 -0.53 -13.37
N ALA A 95 5.86 0.10 -12.53
CA ALA A 95 6.39 1.44 -12.78
C ALA A 95 7.06 1.51 -14.16
N GLY A 96 6.84 2.63 -14.87
CA GLY A 96 7.33 2.83 -16.23
C GLY A 96 6.46 2.21 -17.34
N SER A 97 5.39 1.48 -16.99
CA SER A 97 4.39 1.05 -17.97
C SER A 97 3.60 2.24 -18.52
N VAL A 98 3.13 2.14 -19.75
CA VAL A 98 2.09 3.05 -20.26
C VAL A 98 0.80 2.75 -19.48
N ALA A 99 0.24 3.76 -18.83
CA ALA A 99 -0.92 3.61 -17.96
C ALA A 99 -1.83 4.85 -18.05
N ASP A 100 -3.09 4.68 -17.65
CA ASP A 100 -4.06 5.79 -17.56
C ASP A 100 -3.69 6.75 -16.43
N LEU A 101 -3.04 6.22 -15.39
CA LEU A 101 -2.53 6.97 -14.24
C LEU A 101 -1.08 6.58 -13.95
N THR A 102 -0.22 7.57 -13.72
CA THR A 102 1.11 7.39 -13.12
C THR A 102 1.16 8.11 -11.79
N VAL A 103 1.59 7.40 -10.75
CA VAL A 103 1.79 7.93 -9.41
C VAL A 103 3.27 7.86 -9.07
N LEU A 104 3.87 8.99 -8.69
CA LEU A 104 5.31 9.06 -8.43
C LEU A 104 5.63 9.96 -7.23
N ALA A 105 6.79 9.76 -6.63
CA ALA A 105 7.31 10.66 -5.61
C ALA A 105 7.92 11.93 -6.25
N TYR A 106 7.96 13.04 -5.48
CA TYR A 106 8.70 14.23 -5.90
C TYR A 106 10.16 13.87 -6.22
N GLY A 107 10.68 14.46 -7.28
CA GLY A 107 12.00 14.12 -7.83
C GLY A 107 11.99 12.98 -8.86
N GLY A 108 10.88 12.24 -8.98
CA GLY A 108 10.65 11.33 -10.08
C GLY A 108 10.43 12.07 -11.41
N ALA A 109 10.58 11.38 -12.52
CA ALA A 109 10.29 11.93 -13.85
C ALA A 109 8.89 11.50 -14.29
N ALA A 110 8.04 12.46 -14.63
CA ALA A 110 6.76 12.16 -15.24
C ALA A 110 6.99 11.47 -16.60
N PRO A 111 6.33 10.33 -16.87
CA PRO A 111 6.45 9.68 -18.15
C PRO A 111 5.89 10.58 -19.26
N GLY A 112 6.47 10.49 -20.45
CA GLY A 112 5.84 11.08 -21.65
C GLY A 112 4.60 10.27 -22.02
N GLY A 113 3.44 10.93 -22.09
CA GLY A 113 2.19 10.25 -22.45
C GLY A 113 0.96 11.11 -22.17
N SER A 114 -0.23 10.54 -22.43
CA SER A 114 -1.52 11.22 -22.26
C SER A 114 -2.25 10.84 -20.96
N GLY A 115 -1.66 10.02 -20.11
CA GLY A 115 -2.24 9.62 -18.82
C GLY A 115 -2.10 10.70 -17.76
N GLU A 116 -2.92 10.59 -16.71
CA GLU A 116 -2.85 11.47 -15.55
C GLU A 116 -1.56 11.21 -14.74
N VAL A 117 -0.98 12.27 -14.19
CA VAL A 117 0.24 12.17 -13.36
C VAL A 117 -0.03 12.77 -11.99
N VAL A 118 0.06 11.95 -10.97
CA VAL A 118 -0.07 12.36 -9.57
C VAL A 118 1.28 12.29 -8.88
N ALA A 119 1.69 13.37 -8.25
CA ALA A 119 2.97 13.43 -7.53
C ALA A 119 2.77 13.60 -6.02
N LEU A 120 3.57 12.85 -5.24
CA LEU A 120 3.57 12.83 -3.78
C LEU A 120 4.88 13.39 -3.23
N GLY A 121 4.81 14.31 -2.29
CA GLY A 121 5.99 14.80 -1.56
C GLY A 121 6.51 13.80 -0.53
N LEU A 122 5.67 12.86 -0.10
CA LEU A 122 5.97 11.86 0.93
C LEU A 122 6.48 12.52 2.23
N GLY A 123 5.89 13.66 2.58
CA GLY A 123 6.18 14.37 3.83
C GLY A 123 5.56 13.70 5.05
N PRO A 124 6.06 14.03 6.25
CA PRO A 124 5.53 13.50 7.50
C PRO A 124 4.01 13.71 7.60
N MET A 125 3.28 12.68 8.04
CA MET A 125 1.82 12.71 8.16
C MET A 125 1.09 13.04 6.85
N GLY A 126 1.71 12.85 5.67
CA GLY A 126 1.13 13.20 4.37
C GLY A 126 0.95 14.70 4.15
N LEU A 127 1.69 15.53 4.88
CA LEU A 127 1.66 16.97 4.72
C LEU A 127 2.54 17.40 3.54
N PRO A 128 2.15 18.48 2.82
CA PRO A 128 2.95 19.02 1.74
C PRO A 128 4.36 19.38 2.17
N ARG A 129 5.36 18.98 1.40
CA ARG A 129 6.74 19.39 1.62
C ARG A 129 6.91 20.86 1.23
N ARG A 130 7.72 21.59 2.03
CA ARG A 130 8.02 23.01 1.79
C ARG A 130 9.29 23.21 0.97
N ASP A 131 10.17 22.21 0.95
CA ASP A 131 11.50 22.23 0.34
C ASP A 131 11.54 21.62 -1.05
N ALA A 132 10.43 21.04 -1.51
CA ALA A 132 10.29 20.43 -2.81
C ALA A 132 8.87 20.65 -3.37
N GLY A 133 8.72 20.46 -4.68
CA GLY A 133 7.44 20.53 -5.36
C GLY A 133 7.30 19.41 -6.38
N PRO A 134 6.10 19.25 -6.96
CA PRO A 134 5.84 18.24 -7.97
C PRO A 134 6.69 18.49 -9.23
N PRO A 135 7.11 17.43 -9.93
CA PRO A 135 7.82 17.56 -11.19
C PRO A 135 6.94 18.19 -12.30
N ALA A 136 7.58 18.70 -13.35
CA ALA A 136 6.86 19.19 -14.51
C ALA A 136 6.01 18.08 -15.14
N GLY A 137 4.81 18.42 -15.61
CA GLY A 137 3.86 17.46 -16.17
C GLY A 137 2.97 16.77 -15.13
N THR A 138 3.05 17.15 -13.86
CA THR A 138 2.12 16.69 -12.83
C THR A 138 0.74 17.28 -13.06
N THR A 139 -0.28 16.43 -13.08
CA THR A 139 -1.70 16.84 -13.15
C THR A 139 -2.21 17.22 -11.76
N VAL A 140 -1.87 16.43 -10.73
CA VAL A 140 -2.34 16.61 -9.35
C VAL A 140 -1.18 16.53 -8.37
N ASP A 141 -1.05 17.55 -7.52
CA ASP A 141 -0.20 17.57 -6.33
C ASP A 141 -0.99 16.91 -5.18
N TYR A 142 -0.74 15.61 -4.97
CA TYR A 142 -1.51 14.80 -4.03
C TYR A 142 -1.57 15.37 -2.61
N ASP A 143 -0.44 15.83 -2.10
CA ASP A 143 -0.35 16.28 -0.71
C ASP A 143 -1.22 17.53 -0.44
N ARG A 144 -1.53 18.30 -1.49
CA ARG A 144 -2.40 19.47 -1.40
C ARG A 144 -3.87 19.14 -1.57
N GLU A 145 -4.17 18.23 -2.52
CA GLU A 145 -5.54 17.97 -2.95
C GLU A 145 -6.23 16.92 -2.08
N VAL A 146 -5.53 15.88 -1.64
CA VAL A 146 -6.11 14.73 -0.95
C VAL A 146 -6.88 15.10 0.34
N HIS A 147 -6.44 16.15 1.02
CA HIS A 147 -7.09 16.60 2.28
C HIS A 147 -8.49 17.17 2.07
N GLY A 148 -8.83 17.60 0.84
CA GLY A 148 -10.16 18.07 0.48
C GLY A 148 -11.21 16.97 0.34
N HIS A 149 -10.78 15.71 0.23
CA HIS A 149 -11.68 14.57 0.01
C HIS A 149 -12.20 13.97 1.32
N GLY A 150 -13.39 13.35 1.22
CA GLY A 150 -14.07 12.74 2.37
C GLY A 150 -13.42 11.44 2.84
N ASP A 151 -13.54 11.17 4.14
CA ASP A 151 -13.04 9.94 4.81
C ASP A 151 -13.92 8.71 4.53
N ARG A 152 -14.84 8.80 3.59
CA ARG A 152 -15.73 7.73 3.18
C ARG A 152 -15.75 7.61 1.67
N PHE A 153 -15.51 6.42 1.18
CA PHE A 153 -15.62 6.06 -0.23
C PHE A 153 -16.73 5.01 -0.42
N VAL A 154 -17.56 5.21 -1.44
CA VAL A 154 -18.56 4.24 -1.85
C VAL A 154 -18.39 4.02 -3.34
N ALA A 155 -17.94 2.84 -3.70
CA ALA A 155 -17.83 2.45 -5.11
C ALA A 155 -19.23 2.34 -5.74
N ALA A 156 -19.37 2.63 -7.03
CA ALA A 156 -20.62 2.46 -7.77
C ALA A 156 -21.07 0.99 -7.86
N GLY A 157 -20.13 0.06 -7.69
CA GLY A 157 -20.35 -1.38 -7.58
C GLY A 157 -19.15 -2.04 -6.91
N ALA A 158 -19.32 -3.25 -6.39
CA ALA A 158 -18.19 -4.01 -5.86
C ALA A 158 -17.22 -4.33 -7.01
N PRO A 159 -15.91 -4.08 -6.86
CA PRO A 159 -14.93 -4.51 -7.85
C PRO A 159 -15.01 -6.01 -8.11
N ASP A 160 -14.90 -6.43 -9.37
CA ASP A 160 -14.90 -7.84 -9.75
C ASP A 160 -13.63 -8.51 -9.21
N PRO A 161 -13.74 -9.52 -8.32
CA PRO A 161 -12.58 -10.18 -7.76
C PRO A 161 -11.79 -11.01 -8.79
N ALA A 162 -12.38 -11.31 -9.93
CA ALA A 162 -11.73 -12.03 -11.04
C ALA A 162 -11.01 -11.09 -12.02
N ALA A 163 -11.26 -9.77 -11.92
CA ALA A 163 -10.57 -8.79 -12.77
C ALA A 163 -9.08 -8.70 -12.41
N PRO A 164 -8.21 -8.34 -13.38
CA PRO A 164 -6.81 -8.01 -13.12
C PRO A 164 -6.69 -6.92 -12.05
N ALA A 165 -5.93 -7.19 -11.00
CA ALA A 165 -5.73 -6.25 -9.89
C ALA A 165 -4.26 -5.79 -9.77
N LEU A 166 -3.31 -6.68 -10.09
CA LEU A 166 -1.88 -6.39 -9.96
C LEU A 166 -1.09 -7.15 -11.03
N THR A 167 -0.23 -6.45 -11.75
CA THR A 167 0.80 -7.05 -12.60
C THR A 167 2.17 -6.88 -11.93
N LEU A 168 2.90 -7.99 -11.80
CA LEU A 168 4.28 -8.02 -11.31
C LEU A 168 5.14 -8.73 -12.35
N ALA A 169 6.10 -8.05 -12.93
CA ALA A 169 6.88 -8.53 -14.08
C ALA A 169 5.94 -9.00 -15.22
N ALA A 170 5.79 -10.30 -15.43
CA ALA A 170 4.91 -10.89 -16.45
C ALA A 170 3.63 -11.52 -15.87
N ASP A 171 3.51 -11.61 -14.55
CA ASP A 171 2.39 -12.27 -13.89
C ASP A 171 1.25 -11.28 -13.63
N VAL A 172 0.05 -11.61 -14.10
CA VAL A 172 -1.17 -10.84 -13.83
C VAL A 172 -1.97 -11.58 -12.75
N LEU A 173 -2.22 -10.92 -11.63
CA LEU A 173 -2.94 -11.46 -10.49
C LEU A 173 -4.32 -10.78 -10.39
N ALA A 174 -5.36 -11.58 -10.26
CA ALA A 174 -6.69 -11.11 -9.93
C ALA A 174 -6.82 -10.72 -8.45
N GLY A 175 -7.83 -9.93 -8.11
CA GLY A 175 -8.10 -9.58 -6.72
C GLY A 175 -8.29 -10.80 -5.80
N ALA A 176 -8.94 -11.84 -6.31
CA ALA A 176 -9.12 -13.11 -5.59
C ALA A 176 -7.80 -13.85 -5.34
N ASP A 177 -6.86 -13.81 -6.30
CA ASP A 177 -5.55 -14.44 -6.16
C ASP A 177 -4.72 -13.77 -5.07
N LEU A 178 -4.77 -12.43 -5.00
CA LEU A 178 -4.12 -11.64 -3.96
C LEU A 178 -4.63 -12.01 -2.56
N VAL A 179 -5.96 -12.16 -2.41
CA VAL A 179 -6.57 -12.59 -1.14
C VAL A 179 -6.21 -14.03 -0.79
N ALA A 180 -6.21 -14.92 -1.77
CA ALA A 180 -5.81 -16.31 -1.57
C ALA A 180 -4.34 -16.42 -1.13
N ALA A 181 -3.45 -15.66 -1.78
CA ALA A 181 -2.03 -15.59 -1.41
C ALA A 181 -1.83 -15.03 0.00
N ALA A 182 -2.55 -13.95 0.37
CA ALA A 182 -2.47 -13.39 1.72
C ALA A 182 -2.91 -14.37 2.81
N ARG A 183 -3.93 -15.17 2.53
CA ARG A 183 -4.41 -16.21 3.46
C ARG A 183 -3.48 -17.41 3.54
N ALA A 184 -2.90 -17.81 2.41
CA ALA A 184 -1.93 -18.90 2.36
C ALA A 184 -0.61 -18.54 3.08
N ALA A 185 -0.29 -17.26 3.17
CA ALA A 185 0.88 -16.73 3.87
C ALA A 185 0.75 -16.78 5.42
N ALA A 186 -0.45 -17.02 5.97
CA ALA A 186 -0.68 -17.35 7.36
C ALA A 186 -0.52 -18.88 7.57
N PRO A 187 -0.09 -19.37 8.75
CA PRO A 187 -0.31 -18.73 10.05
C PRO A 187 0.88 -17.88 10.52
N LEU A 188 0.53 -16.72 11.09
CA LEU A 188 1.46 -15.90 11.86
C LEU A 188 1.08 -15.92 13.34
N PRO A 189 2.01 -15.74 14.28
CA PRO A 189 1.69 -15.50 15.68
C PRO A 189 0.71 -14.31 15.80
N ALA A 190 -0.18 -14.35 16.79
CA ALA A 190 -1.06 -13.23 17.07
C ALA A 190 -0.24 -11.96 17.35
N GLY A 191 -0.62 -10.84 16.73
CA GLY A 191 0.11 -9.58 16.84
C GLY A 191 1.49 -9.57 16.17
N ALA A 192 1.79 -10.53 15.27
CA ALA A 192 3.05 -10.57 14.54
C ALA A 192 3.34 -9.25 13.83
N ARG A 193 4.62 -8.86 13.79
CA ARG A 193 5.07 -7.69 13.02
C ARG A 193 6.03 -8.12 11.92
N LEU A 194 5.72 -7.71 10.69
CA LEU A 194 6.51 -7.99 9.50
C LEU A 194 7.24 -6.73 9.06
N LEU A 195 8.57 -6.77 9.03
CA LEU A 195 9.39 -5.65 8.55
C LEU A 195 9.52 -5.73 7.02
N VAL A 196 9.32 -4.60 6.35
CA VAL A 196 9.47 -4.48 4.89
C VAL A 196 10.34 -3.26 4.59
N ALA A 197 11.49 -3.50 3.99
CA ALA A 197 12.49 -2.48 3.65
C ALA A 197 12.70 -2.34 2.13
N GLU A 198 11.75 -2.78 1.33
CA GLU A 198 11.76 -2.64 -0.13
C GLU A 198 10.44 -2.04 -0.63
N PRO A 199 10.41 -1.41 -1.81
CA PRO A 199 9.17 -0.97 -2.44
C PRO A 199 8.18 -2.13 -2.65
N MET A 200 6.88 -1.84 -2.68
CA MET A 200 5.83 -2.83 -2.90
C MET A 200 5.72 -3.24 -4.38
N THR A 201 6.84 -3.61 -4.99
CA THR A 201 6.98 -4.00 -6.40
C THR A 201 7.16 -5.51 -6.58
N SER A 202 7.14 -6.27 -5.49
CA SER A 202 7.13 -7.73 -5.48
C SER A 202 5.89 -8.26 -4.76
N LEU A 203 5.41 -9.45 -5.11
CA LEU A 203 4.27 -10.06 -4.40
C LEU A 203 4.55 -10.21 -2.91
N ARG A 204 5.78 -10.59 -2.56
CA ARG A 204 6.23 -10.73 -1.17
C ARG A 204 6.11 -9.42 -0.41
N ALA A 205 6.58 -8.30 -0.98
CA ALA A 205 6.49 -6.98 -0.35
C ALA A 205 5.03 -6.51 -0.21
N VAL A 206 4.20 -6.70 -1.22
CA VAL A 206 2.76 -6.38 -1.18
C VAL A 206 2.04 -7.23 -0.11
N LEU A 207 2.35 -8.51 -0.03
CA LEU A 207 1.76 -9.39 0.97
C LEU A 207 2.18 -8.98 2.38
N ALA A 208 3.48 -8.87 2.66
CA ALA A 208 3.99 -8.53 3.99
C ALA A 208 3.66 -7.10 4.42
N GLY A 209 3.70 -6.15 3.49
CA GLY A 209 3.49 -4.72 3.76
C GLY A 209 2.02 -4.30 3.84
N LEU A 210 1.10 -5.11 3.32
CA LEU A 210 -0.31 -4.70 3.25
C LEU A 210 -1.30 -5.86 3.44
N LEU A 211 -1.29 -6.86 2.55
CA LEU A 211 -2.43 -7.79 2.46
C LEU A 211 -2.48 -8.80 3.62
N VAL A 212 -1.34 -9.29 4.10
CA VAL A 212 -1.28 -10.17 5.28
C VAL A 212 -1.69 -9.43 6.54
N PRO A 213 -1.18 -8.21 6.83
CA PRO A 213 -1.70 -7.37 7.92
C PRO A 213 -3.21 -7.13 7.87
N LEU A 214 -3.81 -6.96 6.70
CA LEU A 214 -5.26 -6.83 6.54
C LEU A 214 -6.01 -8.15 6.77
N ALA A 215 -5.45 -9.27 6.30
CA ALA A 215 -6.07 -10.59 6.40
C ALA A 215 -5.99 -11.19 7.81
N THR A 216 -5.03 -10.76 8.62
CA THR A 216 -4.71 -11.28 9.96
C THR A 216 -4.73 -10.16 11.01
N ASP A 217 -4.19 -10.44 12.20
CA ASP A 217 -3.95 -9.42 13.23
C ASP A 217 -2.50 -8.93 13.24
N ALA A 218 -1.75 -9.16 12.16
CA ALA A 218 -0.38 -8.69 12.02
C ALA A 218 -0.32 -7.18 11.75
N THR A 219 0.87 -6.60 11.93
CA THR A 219 1.20 -5.20 11.62
C THR A 219 2.38 -5.19 10.65
N ALA A 220 2.35 -4.33 9.62
CA ALA A 220 3.51 -4.05 8.80
C ALA A 220 4.40 -3.01 9.47
N VAL A 221 5.72 -3.24 9.47
CA VAL A 221 6.74 -2.25 9.84
C VAL A 221 7.49 -1.87 8.57
N LEU A 222 7.10 -0.76 7.95
CA LEU A 222 7.69 -0.30 6.71
C LEU A 222 8.92 0.56 7.02
N CYS A 223 10.04 0.31 6.36
CA CYS A 223 11.27 1.06 6.54
C CYS A 223 11.76 1.63 5.21
N ARG A 224 11.93 2.95 5.16
CA ARG A 224 12.57 3.69 4.08
C ARG A 224 13.94 4.15 4.52
N HIS A 225 14.92 4.22 3.60
CA HIS A 225 16.30 4.62 3.89
C HIS A 225 16.88 3.85 5.11
N LEU A 226 16.57 2.56 5.21
CA LEU A 226 16.89 1.72 6.36
C LEU A 226 18.37 1.83 6.72
N ASP A 227 18.66 2.26 7.95
CA ASP A 227 19.98 2.20 8.56
C ASP A 227 20.18 0.81 9.21
N PRO A 228 21.09 -0.03 8.69
CA PRO A 228 21.33 -1.35 9.25
C PRO A 228 21.75 -1.32 10.73
N SER A 229 22.37 -0.23 11.20
CA SER A 229 22.80 -0.12 12.60
C SER A 229 21.64 0.04 13.56
N ARG A 230 20.49 0.56 13.10
CA ARG A 230 19.26 0.74 13.90
C ARG A 230 18.37 -0.52 13.90
N LEU A 231 18.60 -1.43 12.97
CA LEU A 231 17.73 -2.57 12.72
C LEU A 231 17.57 -3.51 13.93
N PRO A 232 18.65 -3.89 14.67
CA PRO A 232 18.52 -4.78 15.82
C PRO A 232 17.65 -4.19 16.94
N ASP A 233 17.83 -2.90 17.25
CA ASP A 233 17.05 -2.21 18.28
C ASP A 233 15.59 -2.03 17.86
N ARG A 234 15.35 -1.59 16.63
CA ARG A 234 14.01 -1.47 16.06
C ARG A 234 13.27 -2.79 16.08
N SER A 235 13.91 -3.87 15.66
CA SER A 235 13.29 -5.19 15.61
C SER A 235 12.88 -5.69 16.97
N ARG A 236 13.70 -5.45 18.00
CA ARG A 236 13.35 -5.77 19.39
C ARG A 236 12.20 -4.88 19.90
N GLN A 237 12.28 -3.57 19.65
CA GLN A 237 11.27 -2.60 20.07
C GLN A 237 9.90 -2.89 19.45
N GLU A 238 9.87 -3.18 18.15
CA GLU A 238 8.64 -3.49 17.43
C GLU A 238 8.21 -4.95 17.54
N GLY A 239 9.07 -5.85 18.04
CA GLY A 239 8.76 -7.28 18.11
C GLY A 239 8.63 -7.91 16.72
N VAL A 240 9.55 -7.57 15.81
CA VAL A 240 9.55 -8.08 14.43
C VAL A 240 9.84 -9.58 14.44
N VAL A 241 9.00 -10.35 13.74
CA VAL A 241 9.11 -11.81 13.64
C VAL A 241 9.74 -12.30 12.34
N ALA A 242 9.66 -11.49 11.28
CA ALA A 242 10.24 -11.78 9.97
C ALA A 242 10.41 -10.52 9.15
N ALA A 243 11.30 -10.53 8.15
CA ALA A 243 11.64 -9.39 7.32
C ALA A 243 11.63 -9.69 5.81
N VAL A 244 11.40 -8.62 5.02
CA VAL A 244 11.45 -8.59 3.55
C VAL A 244 12.33 -7.42 3.13
N GLY A 245 13.21 -7.63 2.15
CA GLY A 245 14.06 -6.56 1.59
C GLY A 245 15.25 -6.17 2.47
N THR A 246 15.58 -6.98 3.47
CA THR A 246 16.80 -6.84 4.27
C THR A 246 17.27 -8.19 4.78
N ASP A 247 18.58 -8.36 4.84
CA ASP A 247 19.24 -9.51 5.43
C ASP A 247 19.76 -9.14 6.81
N THR A 248 19.28 -9.82 7.85
CA THR A 248 19.76 -9.64 9.21
C THR A 248 19.86 -10.99 9.91
N PRO A 249 20.98 -11.28 10.62
CA PRO A 249 21.19 -12.56 11.25
C PRO A 249 20.13 -12.94 12.30
N ASP A 250 19.54 -11.90 12.92
CA ASP A 250 18.64 -12.07 14.06
C ASP A 250 17.14 -12.16 13.68
N ILE A 251 16.81 -11.90 12.41
CA ILE A 251 15.42 -11.92 11.95
C ILE A 251 15.31 -12.79 10.70
N PRO A 252 14.49 -13.85 10.73
CA PRO A 252 14.34 -14.71 9.57
C PRO A 252 13.75 -13.94 8.39
N ALA A 253 14.23 -14.26 7.19
CA ALA A 253 13.57 -13.81 5.97
C ALA A 253 12.14 -14.35 5.95
N TRP A 254 11.19 -13.49 5.59
CA TRP A 254 9.80 -13.92 5.48
C TRP A 254 9.58 -14.83 4.26
N SER A 255 9.12 -16.06 4.52
CA SER A 255 8.90 -17.10 3.51
C SER A 255 7.42 -17.29 3.12
N GLY A 256 6.50 -16.57 3.78
CA GLY A 256 5.08 -16.66 3.52
C GLY A 256 4.68 -15.91 2.25
N GLY A 257 4.63 -16.61 1.15
CA GLY A 257 4.34 -16.11 -0.19
C GLY A 257 5.37 -16.71 -1.13
N GLY A 258 5.11 -17.94 -1.56
CA GLY A 258 6.04 -18.81 -2.28
C GLY A 258 6.97 -18.06 -3.23
N SER A 259 8.22 -18.46 -3.22
CA SER A 259 9.17 -18.18 -4.29
C SER A 259 8.57 -18.66 -5.62
N ARG A 260 8.09 -17.75 -6.41
CA ARG A 260 7.97 -17.88 -7.85
C ARG A 260 8.75 -16.78 -8.51
#